data_3cfb5c0e77ebb30194a74bd398554620
#
_entry.id   3cfb5c0e77ebb30194a74bd398554620
#
_cell.length_a   1.000
_cell.length_b   1.000
_cell.length_c   1.000
_cell.angle_alpha   90.00
_cell.angle_beta   90.00
_cell.angle_gamma   90.00
#
_symmetry.space_group_name_H-M   'P 1'
#
loop_
_entity.id
_entity.type
_entity.pdbx_description
1 polymer ?
#
loop_
_entity_poly.entity_id
_entity_poly.type
_entity_poly.pdbx_seq_one_letter_code
_entity_poly.pdbx_strand_id
1 'polypeptide(L)'
;APTAPGAGSARIFGGPEGVFVGTLAFEAVPRDEVRDFTLEEQPVKVAAMEGNWETRGNVPLLLFAIPDEAARENRLEIGIPNGASLILKHHADGVVPGLNDFVAADGTVTHPPVAPVFFSFRIMVGTGMAMLLLSWAAVALMWRRGGVDGLPKPLLLAMVPMAFSGWVATLAGWYTTEIGRQPWLVQGVLTTEAAVADVPAPMVATSLGAYLAVYAALLAAYVGVLFYLARRAAKGEPPEAHIPQSGEAIAIETPAE
;
A
#
# COMPACT_ATOMS: atom_id res chain seq x y z
N ALA A 1 -35.91 12.81 6.06
CA ALA A 1 -34.81 13.01 5.13
C ALA A 1 -33.53 12.64 5.88
N PRO A 2 -32.75 11.66 5.45
CA PRO A 2 -31.47 11.37 6.07
C PRO A 2 -30.49 12.50 5.75
N THR A 3 -29.84 13.02 6.78
CA THR A 3 -28.78 14.01 6.68
C THR A 3 -27.58 13.34 6.02
N ALA A 4 -27.08 13.93 4.94
CA ALA A 4 -25.88 13.49 4.27
C ALA A 4 -24.68 13.47 5.25
N PRO A 5 -23.82 12.43 5.21
CA PRO A 5 -22.61 12.40 6.01
C PRO A 5 -21.73 13.59 5.61
N GLY A 6 -21.18 14.27 6.62
CA GLY A 6 -20.41 15.49 6.45
C GLY A 6 -19.22 15.28 5.51
N ALA A 7 -19.14 16.11 4.49
CA ALA A 7 -18.03 16.19 3.59
C ALA A 7 -16.74 16.50 4.39
N GLY A 8 -15.84 15.54 4.47
CA GLY A 8 -14.51 15.72 5.04
C GLY A 8 -13.77 16.76 4.22
N SER A 9 -13.57 17.96 4.76
CA SER A 9 -12.77 18.99 4.12
C SER A 9 -11.31 18.62 4.18
N ALA A 10 -10.71 18.27 3.05
CA ALA A 10 -9.26 18.18 2.91
C ALA A 10 -8.69 19.62 3.07
N ARG A 11 -8.10 19.91 4.22
CA ARG A 11 -7.33 21.14 4.42
C ARG A 11 -5.90 20.91 3.98
N ILE A 12 -5.54 21.54 2.87
CA ILE A 12 -4.15 21.61 2.40
C ILE A 12 -3.48 22.76 3.16
N PHE A 13 -2.59 22.44 4.10
CA PHE A 13 -1.74 23.43 4.75
C PHE A 13 -0.48 23.63 3.92
N GLY A 14 -0.38 24.79 3.26
CA GLY A 14 0.87 25.28 2.68
C GLY A 14 1.65 26.02 3.78
N GLY A 15 2.84 25.53 4.12
CA GLY A 15 3.79 26.29 4.94
C GLY A 15 4.47 27.38 4.11
N PRO A 16 5.11 28.39 4.73
CA PRO A 16 5.69 29.54 4.05
C PRO A 16 6.88 29.23 3.14
N GLU A 17 7.37 28.00 3.07
CA GLU A 17 8.54 27.60 2.30
C GLU A 17 8.25 26.61 1.16
N GLY A 18 6.99 26.47 0.72
CA GLY A 18 6.68 25.73 -0.50
C GLY A 18 6.99 24.21 -0.51
N VAL A 19 7.36 23.63 0.62
CA VAL A 19 7.53 22.19 0.78
C VAL A 19 6.17 21.59 1.10
N PHE A 20 5.53 20.97 0.10
CA PHE A 20 4.38 20.12 0.31
C PHE A 20 4.82 18.86 1.07
N VAL A 21 4.91 18.92 2.37
CA VAL A 21 4.81 17.74 3.21
C VAL A 21 3.34 17.36 3.19
N GLY A 22 2.99 16.44 2.32
CA GLY A 22 1.67 15.81 2.32
C GLY A 22 1.51 14.98 3.58
N THR A 23 1.37 15.63 4.71
CA THR A 23 0.72 15.04 5.86
C THR A 23 -0.74 14.98 5.48
N LEU A 24 -1.18 13.86 4.93
CA LEU A 24 -2.56 13.46 5.03
C LEU A 24 -2.81 13.33 6.53
N ALA A 25 -3.13 14.44 7.18
CA ALA A 25 -3.84 14.41 8.43
C ALA A 25 -5.18 13.77 8.10
N PHE A 26 -5.26 12.47 8.16
CA PHE A 26 -6.49 11.78 8.45
C PHE A 26 -6.84 12.25 9.87
N GLU A 27 -7.47 13.42 9.94
CA GLU A 27 -8.12 13.87 11.13
C GLU A 27 -9.08 12.74 11.48
N ALA A 28 -8.71 12.03 12.51
CA ALA A 28 -9.33 10.91 13.14
C ALA A 28 -10.80 10.66 12.72
N VAL A 29 -10.99 10.13 11.52
CA VAL A 29 -12.16 9.27 11.31
C VAL A 29 -11.91 8.14 12.30
N PRO A 30 -12.81 7.91 13.26
CA PRO A 30 -12.66 6.82 14.22
C PRO A 30 -12.24 5.57 13.45
N ARG A 31 -11.25 4.86 13.94
CA ARG A 31 -10.70 3.68 13.22
C ARG A 31 -11.78 2.67 12.86
N ASP A 32 -12.85 2.71 13.58
CA ASP A 32 -14.06 1.92 13.41
C ASP A 32 -14.81 2.30 12.13
N GLU A 33 -14.99 3.61 11.85
CA GLU A 33 -15.67 4.09 10.65
C GLU A 33 -14.90 3.78 9.35
N VAL A 34 -13.56 3.81 9.35
CA VAL A 34 -12.77 3.50 8.14
C VAL A 34 -12.87 2.04 7.74
N ARG A 35 -12.93 1.12 8.71
CA ARG A 35 -13.08 -0.31 8.45
C ARG A 35 -14.47 -0.65 7.97
N ASP A 36 -15.47 -0.09 8.63
CA ASP A 36 -16.87 -0.26 8.29
C ASP A 36 -17.14 0.30 6.89
N PHE A 37 -16.56 1.47 6.58
CA PHE A 37 -16.65 2.07 5.24
C PHE A 37 -16.15 1.13 4.12
N THR A 38 -14.98 0.49 4.29
CA THR A 38 -14.48 -0.42 3.25
C THR A 38 -15.35 -1.65 3.09
N LEU A 39 -15.89 -2.18 4.19
CA LEU A 39 -16.76 -3.33 4.16
C LEU A 39 -18.16 -3.00 3.61
N GLU A 40 -18.65 -1.78 3.86
CA GLU A 40 -19.93 -1.29 3.36
C GLU A 40 -19.87 -0.90 1.88
N GLU A 41 -18.83 -0.17 1.48
CA GLU A 41 -18.71 0.37 0.13
C GLU A 41 -18.05 -0.61 -0.87
N GLN A 42 -17.21 -1.53 -0.39
CA GLN A 42 -16.49 -2.50 -1.22
C GLN A 42 -16.51 -3.92 -0.63
N PRO A 43 -17.68 -4.49 -0.31
CA PRO A 43 -17.78 -5.80 0.33
C PRO A 43 -17.17 -6.92 -0.51
N VAL A 44 -17.29 -6.83 -1.83
CA VAL A 44 -16.70 -7.77 -2.81
C VAL A 44 -15.20 -7.87 -2.68
N LYS A 45 -14.53 -6.72 -2.56
CA LYS A 45 -13.08 -6.66 -2.41
C LYS A 45 -12.64 -7.28 -1.09
N VAL A 46 -13.36 -6.99 0.01
CA VAL A 46 -13.08 -7.58 1.31
C VAL A 46 -13.27 -9.10 1.26
N ALA A 47 -14.34 -9.59 0.64
CA ALA A 47 -14.57 -11.02 0.45
C ALA A 47 -13.44 -11.70 -0.35
N ALA A 48 -12.91 -11.04 -1.40
CA ALA A 48 -11.79 -11.54 -2.19
C ALA A 48 -10.47 -11.51 -1.39
N MET A 49 -10.22 -10.45 -0.60
CA MET A 49 -9.06 -10.36 0.28
C MET A 49 -9.05 -11.46 1.32
N GLU A 50 -10.20 -11.78 1.91
CA GLU A 50 -10.33 -12.83 2.91
C GLU A 50 -10.48 -14.23 2.30
N GLY A 51 -10.78 -14.35 1.01
CA GLY A 51 -11.08 -15.61 0.36
C GLY A 51 -12.38 -16.23 0.87
N ASN A 52 -13.34 -15.38 1.26
CA ASN A 52 -14.62 -15.83 1.80
C ASN A 52 -15.64 -16.07 0.67
N TRP A 53 -16.00 -17.33 0.46
CA TRP A 53 -16.92 -17.72 -0.62
C TRP A 53 -18.39 -17.58 -0.23
N GLU A 54 -18.73 -17.90 1.01
CA GLU A 54 -20.11 -17.91 1.50
C GLU A 54 -20.36 -16.82 2.52
N THR A 55 -21.49 -16.15 2.44
CA THR A 55 -21.94 -15.22 3.50
C THR A 55 -22.29 -15.98 4.75
N ARG A 56 -21.46 -15.85 5.78
CA ARG A 56 -21.62 -16.55 7.05
C ARG A 56 -21.00 -15.78 8.21
N GLY A 57 -21.38 -16.15 9.43
CA GLY A 57 -20.68 -15.77 10.64
C GLY A 57 -19.53 -16.72 10.97
N ASN A 58 -18.78 -16.40 11.99
CA ASN A 58 -17.66 -17.21 12.46
C ASN A 58 -16.59 -17.46 11.39
N VAL A 59 -16.34 -16.47 10.51
CA VAL A 59 -15.40 -16.58 9.39
C VAL A 59 -13.97 -16.59 9.94
N PRO A 60 -13.16 -17.63 9.59
CA PRO A 60 -11.76 -17.68 10.01
C PRO A 60 -10.93 -16.62 9.29
N LEU A 61 -9.94 -16.07 9.96
CA LEU A 61 -8.89 -15.28 9.29
C LEU A 61 -7.91 -16.25 8.66
N LEU A 62 -8.00 -16.40 7.35
CA LEU A 62 -7.11 -17.29 6.61
C LEU A 62 -5.72 -16.67 6.52
N LEU A 63 -4.73 -17.33 7.07
CA LEU A 63 -3.31 -16.96 6.90
C LEU A 63 -2.76 -17.48 5.59
N PHE A 64 -3.20 -18.68 5.20
CA PHE A 64 -2.87 -19.31 3.93
C PHE A 64 -4.07 -20.13 3.43
N ALA A 65 -4.34 -20.05 2.14
CA ALA A 65 -5.27 -20.93 1.44
C ALA A 65 -4.95 -20.90 -0.06
N ILE A 66 -5.46 -21.85 -0.80
CA ILE A 66 -5.40 -21.86 -2.27
C ILE A 66 -6.83 -21.68 -2.77
N PRO A 67 -7.24 -20.45 -3.18
CA PRO A 67 -8.56 -20.22 -3.73
C PRO A 67 -8.74 -20.97 -5.05
N ASP A 68 -9.83 -21.73 -5.18
CA ASP A 68 -10.25 -22.39 -6.41
C ASP A 68 -11.54 -21.72 -6.91
N GLU A 69 -11.39 -20.86 -7.90
CA GLU A 69 -12.52 -20.10 -8.46
C GLU A 69 -13.53 -20.97 -9.21
N ALA A 70 -13.07 -22.10 -9.76
CA ALA A 70 -13.96 -23.02 -10.48
C ALA A 70 -14.84 -23.82 -9.51
N ALA A 71 -14.27 -24.26 -8.38
CA ALA A 71 -14.99 -24.97 -7.34
C ALA A 71 -15.68 -24.03 -6.36
N ARG A 72 -15.34 -22.72 -6.34
CA ARG A 72 -15.80 -21.70 -5.40
C ARG A 72 -15.53 -22.11 -3.94
N GLU A 73 -14.35 -22.63 -3.72
CA GLU A 73 -13.87 -23.08 -2.41
C GLU A 73 -12.38 -22.83 -2.24
N ASN A 74 -11.90 -22.94 -1.03
CA ASN A 74 -10.48 -22.87 -0.76
C ASN A 74 -9.93 -24.26 -0.48
N ARG A 75 -8.73 -24.53 -0.99
CA ARG A 75 -7.96 -25.72 -0.64
C ARG A 75 -6.89 -25.38 0.37
N LEU A 76 -6.54 -26.33 1.24
CA LEU A 76 -5.47 -26.20 2.24
C LEU A 76 -5.60 -24.94 3.12
N GLU A 77 -6.76 -24.75 3.71
CA GLU A 77 -7.01 -23.62 4.61
C GLU A 77 -6.20 -23.72 5.91
N ILE A 78 -5.40 -22.69 6.20
CA ILE A 78 -4.73 -22.48 7.47
C ILE A 78 -5.15 -21.11 7.98
N GLY A 79 -5.85 -21.05 9.10
CA GLY A 79 -6.39 -19.81 9.60
C GLY A 79 -6.65 -19.79 11.09
N ILE A 80 -6.98 -18.62 11.60
CA ILE A 80 -7.38 -18.38 12.98
C ILE A 80 -8.91 -18.41 13.04
N PRO A 81 -9.52 -19.34 13.79
CA PRO A 81 -10.98 -19.43 13.90
C PRO A 81 -11.61 -18.10 14.31
N ASN A 82 -12.71 -17.72 13.67
CA ASN A 82 -13.49 -16.49 13.90
C ASN A 82 -12.70 -15.19 13.71
N GLY A 83 -11.44 -15.26 13.28
CA GLY A 83 -10.55 -14.10 13.22
C GLY A 83 -11.02 -13.03 12.25
N ALA A 84 -11.52 -13.40 11.07
CA ALA A 84 -12.03 -12.43 10.10
C ALA A 84 -13.31 -11.76 10.60
N SER A 85 -14.27 -12.52 11.16
CA SER A 85 -15.47 -11.94 11.77
C SER A 85 -15.13 -10.98 12.91
N LEU A 86 -14.18 -11.35 13.77
CA LEU A 86 -13.76 -10.51 14.89
C LEU A 86 -13.09 -9.20 14.42
N ILE A 87 -12.25 -9.27 13.40
CA ILE A 87 -11.53 -8.09 12.88
C ILE A 87 -12.46 -7.19 12.09
N LEU A 88 -13.34 -7.74 11.24
CA LEU A 88 -14.19 -6.99 10.32
C LEU A 88 -15.48 -6.48 10.96
N LYS A 89 -16.06 -7.26 11.89
CA LYS A 89 -17.37 -6.96 12.52
C LYS A 89 -17.30 -6.74 14.02
N HIS A 90 -16.10 -6.82 14.63
CA HIS A 90 -15.87 -6.67 16.06
C HIS A 90 -16.62 -7.69 16.95
N HIS A 91 -17.24 -8.68 16.33
CA HIS A 91 -17.93 -9.79 16.98
C HIS A 91 -17.50 -11.11 16.34
N ALA A 92 -17.30 -12.15 17.18
CA ALA A 92 -16.82 -13.43 16.70
C ALA A 92 -17.82 -14.14 15.76
N ASP A 93 -19.11 -13.88 15.93
CA ASP A 93 -20.24 -14.37 15.14
C ASP A 93 -20.69 -13.38 14.04
N GLY A 94 -19.96 -12.25 13.87
CA GLY A 94 -20.28 -11.24 12.88
C GLY A 94 -20.34 -11.82 11.47
N VAL A 95 -21.41 -11.52 10.74
CA VAL A 95 -21.63 -12.02 9.38
C VAL A 95 -20.78 -11.23 8.40
N VAL A 96 -19.95 -11.94 7.63
CA VAL A 96 -19.10 -11.37 6.58
C VAL A 96 -19.65 -11.80 5.22
N PRO A 97 -19.82 -10.86 4.27
CA PRO A 97 -20.27 -11.18 2.91
C PRO A 97 -19.36 -12.17 2.20
N GLY A 98 -19.94 -13.05 1.40
CA GLY A 98 -19.22 -14.02 0.60
C GLY A 98 -19.23 -13.66 -0.90
N LEU A 99 -18.24 -14.17 -1.63
CA LEU A 99 -18.10 -13.95 -3.08
C LEU A 99 -19.27 -14.47 -3.89
N ASN A 100 -19.93 -15.52 -3.42
CA ASN A 100 -21.07 -16.12 -4.11
C ASN A 100 -22.28 -15.18 -4.21
N ASP A 101 -22.42 -14.20 -3.33
CA ASP A 101 -23.49 -13.20 -3.39
C ASP A 101 -23.29 -12.20 -4.54
N PHE A 102 -22.08 -12.16 -5.12
CA PHE A 102 -21.69 -11.24 -6.20
C PHE A 102 -21.57 -11.96 -7.56
N VAL A 103 -22.36 -12.97 -7.75
CA VAL A 103 -22.54 -13.65 -9.04
C VAL A 103 -23.97 -13.36 -9.50
N ALA A 104 -24.10 -12.75 -10.67
CA ALA A 104 -25.42 -12.45 -11.24
C ALA A 104 -26.19 -13.72 -11.60
N ALA A 105 -27.51 -13.60 -11.73
CA ALA A 105 -28.39 -14.74 -12.06
C ALA A 105 -28.08 -15.39 -13.41
N ASP A 106 -27.46 -14.66 -14.34
CA ASP A 106 -26.97 -15.12 -15.63
C ASP A 106 -25.60 -15.83 -15.56
N GLY A 107 -25.01 -15.93 -14.35
CA GLY A 107 -23.70 -16.51 -14.11
C GLY A 107 -22.55 -15.55 -14.31
N THR A 108 -22.81 -14.28 -14.64
CA THR A 108 -21.76 -13.25 -14.77
C THR A 108 -21.12 -12.99 -13.41
N VAL A 109 -19.79 -13.12 -13.36
CA VAL A 109 -18.99 -12.88 -12.16
C VAL A 109 -18.72 -11.39 -12.05
N THR A 110 -19.16 -10.79 -10.94
CA THR A 110 -18.96 -9.36 -10.64
C THR A 110 -17.94 -9.10 -9.54
N HIS A 111 -17.22 -10.15 -9.14
CA HIS A 111 -16.12 -10.05 -8.18
C HIS A 111 -14.76 -10.08 -8.89
N PRO A 112 -13.69 -9.54 -8.27
CA PRO A 112 -12.35 -9.59 -8.83
C PRO A 112 -11.79 -11.01 -8.83
N PRO A 113 -10.71 -11.29 -9.61
CA PRO A 113 -10.00 -12.55 -9.53
C PRO A 113 -9.46 -12.75 -8.11
N VAL A 114 -9.85 -13.86 -7.47
CA VAL A 114 -9.68 -14.05 -6.03
C VAL A 114 -8.22 -14.34 -5.67
N ALA A 115 -7.57 -15.25 -6.37
CA ALA A 115 -6.21 -15.69 -6.05
C ALA A 115 -5.18 -14.52 -6.04
N PRO A 116 -5.12 -13.65 -7.05
CA PRO A 116 -4.19 -12.51 -7.02
C PRO A 116 -4.46 -11.55 -5.86
N VAL A 117 -5.72 -11.25 -5.57
CA VAL A 117 -6.10 -10.33 -4.47
C VAL A 117 -5.77 -10.96 -3.12
N PHE A 118 -6.11 -12.23 -2.94
CA PHE A 118 -5.84 -12.99 -1.73
C PHE A 118 -4.35 -13.05 -1.40
N PHE A 119 -3.51 -13.42 -2.34
CA PHE A 119 -2.06 -13.54 -2.11
C PHE A 119 -1.37 -12.20 -1.97
N SER A 120 -1.72 -11.22 -2.80
CA SER A 120 -1.11 -9.88 -2.69
C SER A 120 -1.41 -9.23 -1.34
N PHE A 121 -2.63 -9.35 -0.83
CA PHE A 121 -2.97 -8.88 0.50
C PHE A 121 -2.13 -9.55 1.59
N ARG A 122 -1.96 -10.86 1.53
CA ARG A 122 -1.16 -11.61 2.50
C ARG A 122 0.33 -11.31 2.42
N ILE A 123 0.86 -11.10 1.23
CA ILE A 123 2.25 -10.66 1.05
C ILE A 123 2.44 -9.28 1.68
N MET A 124 1.52 -8.35 1.44
CA MET A 124 1.56 -7.01 2.03
C MET A 124 1.56 -7.08 3.56
N VAL A 125 0.56 -7.73 4.15
CA VAL A 125 0.41 -7.85 5.60
C VAL A 125 1.56 -8.66 6.21
N GLY A 126 1.92 -9.79 5.61
CA GLY A 126 3.00 -10.65 6.08
C GLY A 126 4.36 -9.94 6.08
N THR A 127 4.64 -9.17 5.03
CA THR A 127 5.86 -8.34 4.96
C THR A 127 5.86 -7.28 6.06
N GLY A 128 4.74 -6.57 6.26
CA GLY A 128 4.59 -5.59 7.34
C GLY A 128 4.79 -6.20 8.72
N MET A 129 4.20 -7.36 8.98
CA MET A 129 4.40 -8.09 10.24
C MET A 129 5.84 -8.55 10.43
N ALA A 130 6.49 -9.04 9.38
CA ALA A 130 7.90 -9.44 9.43
C ALA A 130 8.80 -8.24 9.75
N MET A 131 8.56 -7.07 9.14
CA MET A 131 9.28 -5.82 9.46
C MET A 131 9.11 -5.44 10.93
N LEU A 132 7.88 -5.50 11.45
CA LEU A 132 7.56 -5.18 12.83
C LEU A 132 8.27 -6.12 13.80
N LEU A 133 8.15 -7.43 13.58
CA LEU A 133 8.75 -8.45 14.45
C LEU A 133 10.27 -8.39 14.45
N LEU A 134 10.88 -8.18 13.28
CA LEU A 134 12.33 -8.05 13.15
C LEU A 134 12.84 -6.80 13.87
N SER A 135 12.14 -5.67 13.73
CA SER A 135 12.47 -4.43 14.41
C SER A 135 12.37 -4.56 15.92
N TRP A 136 11.30 -5.17 16.41
CA TRP A 136 11.12 -5.41 17.85
C TRP A 136 12.16 -6.39 18.41
N ALA A 137 12.48 -7.45 17.66
CA ALA A 137 13.53 -8.37 18.04
C ALA A 137 14.90 -7.67 18.13
N ALA A 138 15.21 -6.79 17.16
CA ALA A 138 16.43 -6.01 17.19
C ALA A 138 16.50 -5.09 18.42
N VAL A 139 15.45 -4.32 18.69
CA VAL A 139 15.37 -3.42 19.86
C VAL A 139 15.48 -4.21 21.17
N ALA A 140 14.75 -5.30 21.32
CA ALA A 140 14.77 -6.14 22.51
C ALA A 140 16.17 -6.74 22.76
N LEU A 141 16.83 -7.20 21.71
CA LEU A 141 18.19 -7.75 21.80
C LEU A 141 19.24 -6.67 22.10
N MET A 142 19.13 -5.48 21.49
CA MET A 142 20.00 -4.33 21.81
C MET A 142 19.88 -3.96 23.29
N TRP A 143 18.64 -3.88 23.79
CA TRP A 143 18.40 -3.56 25.21
C TRP A 143 18.97 -4.61 26.14
N ARG A 144 18.82 -5.90 25.82
CA ARG A 144 19.33 -7.01 26.67
C ARG A 144 20.85 -7.17 26.61
N ARG A 145 21.51 -6.79 25.52
CA ARG A 145 22.93 -7.04 25.26
C ARG A 145 23.81 -5.80 25.34
N GLY A 146 23.22 -4.65 25.68
CA GLY A 146 23.96 -3.41 25.95
C GLY A 146 24.40 -2.64 24.70
N GLY A 147 23.77 -2.86 23.55
CA GLY A 147 24.04 -2.06 22.36
C GLY A 147 24.04 -2.83 21.04
N VAL A 148 24.39 -2.13 19.98
CA VAL A 148 24.38 -2.64 18.60
C VAL A 148 25.39 -3.78 18.39
N ASP A 149 26.55 -3.68 19.05
CA ASP A 149 27.63 -4.67 18.94
C ASP A 149 27.22 -6.06 19.49
N GLY A 150 26.20 -6.09 20.34
CA GLY A 150 25.63 -7.34 20.87
C GLY A 150 24.65 -8.06 19.95
N LEU A 151 24.34 -7.51 18.78
CA LEU A 151 23.37 -8.11 17.86
C LEU A 151 23.97 -9.34 17.17
N PRO A 152 23.20 -10.47 17.08
CA PRO A 152 23.67 -11.66 16.41
C PRO A 152 23.73 -11.45 14.89
N LYS A 153 24.77 -11.98 14.26
CA LYS A 153 24.96 -11.92 12.81
C LYS A 153 23.74 -12.31 11.97
N PRO A 154 22.98 -13.38 12.30
CA PRO A 154 21.79 -13.75 11.54
C PRO A 154 20.72 -12.65 11.51
N LEU A 155 20.55 -11.92 12.63
CA LEU A 155 19.62 -10.81 12.70
C LEU A 155 20.05 -9.64 11.80
N LEU A 156 21.34 -9.29 11.84
CA LEU A 156 21.89 -8.25 10.97
C LEU A 156 21.76 -8.62 9.49
N LEU A 157 22.01 -9.87 9.14
CA LEU A 157 21.83 -10.37 7.77
C LEU A 157 20.34 -10.33 7.34
N ALA A 158 19.40 -10.59 8.26
CA ALA A 158 17.97 -10.49 7.97
C ALA A 158 17.51 -9.04 7.79
N MET A 159 18.14 -8.07 8.46
CA MET A 159 17.81 -6.65 8.33
C MET A 159 18.18 -6.07 6.95
N VAL A 160 19.18 -6.63 6.27
CA VAL A 160 19.61 -6.14 4.95
C VAL A 160 18.49 -6.30 3.89
N PRO A 161 17.95 -7.49 3.61
CA PRO A 161 16.82 -7.62 2.69
C PRO A 161 15.57 -6.92 3.21
N MET A 162 15.40 -6.82 4.54
CA MET A 162 14.26 -6.13 5.14
C MET A 162 14.26 -4.62 4.82
N ALA A 163 15.39 -4.00 4.58
CA ALA A 163 15.47 -2.61 4.13
C ALA A 163 14.73 -2.38 2.78
N PHE A 164 14.64 -3.41 1.94
CA PHE A 164 13.96 -3.36 0.64
C PHE A 164 12.54 -3.92 0.69
N SER A 165 12.14 -4.55 1.78
CA SER A 165 10.84 -5.22 1.89
C SER A 165 9.66 -4.25 1.83
N GLY A 166 9.87 -2.98 2.17
CA GLY A 166 8.87 -1.92 2.02
C GLY A 166 8.36 -1.80 0.57
N TRP A 167 9.23 -1.98 -0.43
CA TRP A 167 8.84 -2.00 -1.83
C TRP A 167 7.93 -3.20 -2.15
N VAL A 168 8.23 -4.36 -1.59
CA VAL A 168 7.40 -5.57 -1.76
C VAL A 168 6.02 -5.33 -1.17
N ALA A 169 5.95 -4.78 0.04
CA ALA A 169 4.68 -4.46 0.69
C ALA A 169 3.87 -3.43 -0.10
N THR A 170 4.52 -2.38 -0.61
CA THR A 170 3.87 -1.33 -1.41
C THR A 170 3.31 -1.88 -2.72
N LEU A 171 4.09 -2.66 -3.46
CA LEU A 171 3.64 -3.28 -4.71
C LEU A 171 2.50 -4.28 -4.48
N ALA A 172 2.62 -5.10 -3.45
CA ALA A 172 1.57 -6.05 -3.08
C ALA A 172 0.27 -5.32 -2.67
N GLY A 173 0.37 -4.23 -1.91
CA GLY A 173 -0.76 -3.37 -1.57
C GLY A 173 -1.40 -2.73 -2.80
N TRP A 174 -0.59 -2.27 -3.75
CA TRP A 174 -1.07 -1.72 -5.00
C TRP A 174 -1.83 -2.77 -5.83
N TYR A 175 -1.29 -3.98 -5.98
CA TYR A 175 -2.01 -5.08 -6.64
C TYR A 175 -3.32 -5.42 -5.94
N THR A 176 -3.33 -5.48 -4.61
CA THR A 176 -4.56 -5.70 -3.84
C THR A 176 -5.62 -4.63 -4.15
N THR A 177 -5.20 -3.37 -4.28
CA THR A 177 -6.10 -2.24 -4.53
C THR A 177 -6.64 -2.26 -5.96
N GLU A 178 -5.78 -2.39 -6.95
CA GLU A 178 -6.16 -2.25 -8.36
C GLU A 178 -6.83 -3.52 -8.92
N ILE A 179 -6.32 -4.69 -8.59
CA ILE A 179 -6.95 -5.95 -8.99
C ILE A 179 -8.25 -6.17 -8.21
N GLY A 180 -8.23 -5.84 -6.91
CA GLY A 180 -9.43 -5.97 -6.05
C GLY A 180 -10.56 -5.02 -6.40
N ARG A 181 -10.33 -4.03 -7.26
CA ARG A 181 -11.36 -3.14 -7.78
C ARG A 181 -12.13 -3.76 -8.95
N GLN A 182 -11.49 -4.67 -9.69
CA GLN A 182 -12.09 -5.26 -10.88
C GLN A 182 -13.36 -6.06 -10.57
N PRO A 183 -14.35 -6.13 -11.48
CA PRO A 183 -14.35 -5.50 -12.82
C PRO A 183 -14.81 -4.03 -12.82
N TRP A 184 -14.96 -3.41 -11.66
CA TRP A 184 -15.51 -2.06 -11.52
C TRP A 184 -14.45 -0.97 -11.58
N LEU A 185 -14.71 0.06 -12.37
CA LEU A 185 -14.02 1.35 -12.27
C LEU A 185 -14.70 2.21 -11.18
N VAL A 186 -16.03 2.24 -11.20
CA VAL A 186 -16.88 2.83 -10.15
C VAL A 186 -17.86 1.77 -9.72
N GLN A 187 -17.80 1.36 -8.47
CA GLN A 187 -18.61 0.25 -7.93
C GLN A 187 -20.10 0.41 -8.26
N GLY A 188 -20.67 -0.62 -8.89
CA GLY A 188 -22.09 -0.65 -9.25
C GLY A 188 -22.54 0.29 -10.38
N VAL A 189 -21.65 1.16 -10.90
CA VAL A 189 -22.01 2.18 -11.92
C VAL A 189 -21.29 1.96 -13.23
N LEU A 190 -19.97 1.76 -13.20
CA LEU A 190 -19.15 1.71 -14.40
C LEU A 190 -18.13 0.58 -14.31
N THR A 191 -18.17 -0.33 -15.27
CA THR A 191 -17.16 -1.39 -15.40
C THR A 191 -15.95 -0.90 -16.18
N THR A 192 -14.81 -1.54 -15.97
CA THR A 192 -13.58 -1.26 -16.71
C THR A 192 -13.80 -1.47 -18.23
N GLU A 193 -14.53 -2.50 -18.60
CA GLU A 193 -14.85 -2.81 -20.01
C GLU A 193 -15.68 -1.70 -20.66
N ALA A 194 -16.68 -1.19 -19.96
CA ALA A 194 -17.53 -0.11 -20.46
C ALA A 194 -16.80 1.25 -20.55
N ALA A 195 -15.72 1.41 -19.81
CA ALA A 195 -14.91 2.64 -19.76
C ALA A 195 -13.76 2.65 -20.77
N VAL A 196 -13.49 1.53 -21.45
CA VAL A 196 -12.40 1.44 -22.44
C VAL A 196 -12.68 2.38 -23.61
N ALA A 197 -11.77 3.32 -23.86
CA ALA A 197 -11.81 4.15 -25.05
C ALA A 197 -11.37 3.36 -26.28
N ASP A 198 -11.93 3.68 -27.44
CA ASP A 198 -11.54 3.08 -28.73
C ASP A 198 -10.20 3.69 -29.20
N VAL A 199 -9.12 3.29 -28.54
CA VAL A 199 -7.76 3.73 -28.85
C VAL A 199 -7.00 2.57 -29.51
N PRO A 200 -6.36 2.78 -30.68
CA PRO A 200 -5.60 1.73 -31.33
C PRO A 200 -4.47 1.18 -30.45
N ALA A 201 -4.36 -0.15 -30.33
CA ALA A 201 -3.34 -0.80 -29.51
C ALA A 201 -1.89 -0.33 -29.76
N PRO A 202 -1.47 -0.05 -31.02
CA PRO A 202 -0.12 0.49 -31.29
C PRO A 202 0.12 1.86 -30.62
N MET A 203 -0.90 2.71 -30.53
CA MET A 203 -0.77 4.02 -29.89
C MET A 203 -0.57 3.89 -28.38
N VAL A 204 -1.32 2.98 -27.74
CA VAL A 204 -1.15 2.65 -26.33
C VAL A 204 0.24 2.06 -26.07
N ALA A 205 0.68 1.12 -26.91
CA ALA A 205 2.00 0.50 -26.79
C ALA A 205 3.14 1.53 -26.95
N THR A 206 3.00 2.46 -27.88
CA THR A 206 4.00 3.52 -28.09
C THR A 206 4.09 4.47 -26.90
N SER A 207 2.95 4.93 -26.38
CA SER A 207 2.94 5.80 -25.19
C SER A 207 3.50 5.09 -23.96
N LEU A 208 3.10 3.84 -23.74
CA LEU A 208 3.63 3.02 -22.63
C LEU A 208 5.14 2.80 -22.77
N GLY A 209 5.61 2.48 -23.98
CA GLY A 209 7.04 2.33 -24.27
C GLY A 209 7.83 3.62 -24.00
N ALA A 210 7.29 4.77 -24.39
CA ALA A 210 7.90 6.07 -24.10
C ALA A 210 7.98 6.35 -22.60
N TYR A 211 6.92 6.08 -21.84
CA TYR A 211 6.93 6.20 -20.37
C TYR A 211 7.99 5.30 -19.74
N LEU A 212 8.02 4.03 -20.11
CA LEU A 212 9.00 3.09 -19.59
C LEU A 212 10.45 3.52 -19.88
N ALA A 213 10.71 4.02 -21.09
CA ALA A 213 12.03 4.52 -21.46
C ALA A 213 12.45 5.73 -20.60
N VAL A 214 11.55 6.69 -20.38
CA VAL A 214 11.81 7.86 -19.53
C VAL A 214 12.08 7.43 -18.10
N TYR A 215 11.25 6.55 -17.51
CA TYR A 215 11.47 6.08 -16.15
C TYR A 215 12.76 5.27 -16.01
N ALA A 216 13.11 4.44 -17.00
CA ALA A 216 14.37 3.72 -17.01
C ALA A 216 15.57 4.67 -17.04
N ALA A 217 15.51 5.72 -17.87
CA ALA A 217 16.55 6.75 -17.94
C ALA A 217 16.68 7.52 -16.61
N LEU A 218 15.56 7.90 -15.98
CA LEU A 218 15.55 8.56 -14.68
C LEU A 218 16.12 7.66 -13.58
N LEU A 219 15.76 6.39 -13.58
CA LEU A 219 16.29 5.42 -12.62
C LEU A 219 17.81 5.23 -12.80
N ALA A 220 18.26 5.10 -14.05
CA ALA A 220 19.69 5.00 -14.35
C ALA A 220 20.46 6.25 -13.90
N ALA A 221 19.91 7.44 -14.16
CA ALA A 221 20.48 8.69 -13.69
C ALA A 221 20.55 8.75 -12.16
N TYR A 222 19.46 8.40 -11.48
CA TYR A 222 19.40 8.35 -10.01
C TYR A 222 20.43 7.41 -9.42
N VAL A 223 20.49 6.17 -9.90
CA VAL A 223 21.49 5.19 -9.47
C VAL A 223 22.92 5.69 -9.76
N GLY A 224 23.13 6.29 -10.92
CA GLY A 224 24.42 6.90 -11.29
C GLY A 224 24.85 7.99 -10.30
N VAL A 225 23.94 8.88 -9.93
CA VAL A 225 24.20 9.94 -8.94
C VAL A 225 24.50 9.33 -7.56
N LEU A 226 23.76 8.31 -7.13
CA LEU A 226 24.05 7.65 -5.84
C LEU A 226 25.44 7.02 -5.82
N PHE A 227 25.82 6.30 -6.88
CA PHE A 227 27.17 5.73 -6.97
C PHE A 227 28.25 6.83 -7.06
N TYR A 228 28.00 7.91 -7.76
CA TYR A 228 28.91 9.06 -7.81
C TYR A 228 29.12 9.65 -6.42
N LEU A 229 28.05 9.94 -5.67
CA LEU A 229 28.12 10.48 -4.32
C LEU A 229 28.79 9.51 -3.34
N ALA A 230 28.46 8.22 -3.42
CA ALA A 230 29.08 7.20 -2.58
C ALA A 230 30.58 7.10 -2.82
N ARG A 231 31.04 7.13 -4.09
CA ARG A 231 32.46 7.12 -4.42
C ARG A 231 33.19 8.41 -3.96
N ARG A 232 32.52 9.54 -4.04
CA ARG A 232 33.07 10.82 -3.57
C ARG A 232 33.23 10.83 -2.05
N ALA A 233 32.21 10.36 -1.34
CA ALA A 233 32.28 10.20 0.12
C ALA A 233 33.37 9.22 0.55
N ALA A 234 33.54 8.10 -0.16
CA ALA A 234 34.60 7.13 0.11
C ALA A 234 36.04 7.69 -0.11
N LYS A 235 36.19 8.72 -0.96
CA LYS A 235 37.46 9.42 -1.18
C LYS A 235 37.73 10.53 -0.17
N GLY A 236 36.81 10.80 0.78
CA GLY A 236 36.94 11.85 1.77
C GLY A 236 36.80 13.28 1.22
N GLU A 237 36.26 13.43 0.00
CA GLU A 237 35.97 14.73 -0.56
C GLU A 237 34.71 15.29 0.13
N PRO A 238 34.78 16.48 0.76
CA PRO A 238 33.61 17.08 1.39
C PRO A 238 32.53 17.32 0.33
N PRO A 239 31.23 17.14 0.66
CA PRO A 239 30.17 17.57 -0.22
C PRO A 239 30.35 19.07 -0.48
N GLU A 240 30.55 19.47 -1.73
CA GLU A 240 30.39 20.87 -2.12
C GLU A 240 28.92 21.22 -1.92
N ALA A 241 28.56 21.53 -0.68
CA ALA A 241 27.39 22.32 -0.43
C ALA A 241 27.69 23.71 -1.03
N HIS A 242 27.26 23.90 -2.26
CA HIS A 242 26.99 25.23 -2.75
C HIS A 242 25.73 25.71 -2.02
N ILE A 243 25.88 25.91 -0.72
CA ILE A 243 24.95 26.74 0.04
C ILE A 243 25.38 28.15 -0.45
N PRO A 244 24.52 28.86 -1.20
CA PRO A 244 24.76 30.28 -1.40
C PRO A 244 24.91 30.83 0.03
N GLN A 245 26.10 31.31 0.38
CA GLN A 245 26.28 32.02 1.62
C GLN A 245 25.30 33.19 1.52
N SER A 246 24.16 33.07 2.18
CA SER A 246 23.20 34.13 2.40
C SER A 246 23.81 35.18 3.35
N GLY A 247 24.94 35.68 2.98
CA GLY A 247 25.79 36.61 3.69
C GLY A 247 26.34 37.73 2.85
N GLU A 248 26.14 37.74 1.54
CA GLU A 248 26.21 38.98 0.78
C GLU A 248 24.89 39.75 1.02
N ALA A 249 24.83 40.34 2.20
CA ALA A 249 23.91 41.39 2.48
C ALA A 249 24.01 42.40 1.33
N ILE A 250 22.96 42.56 0.58
CA ILE A 250 22.77 43.71 -0.32
C ILE A 250 23.02 44.94 0.55
N ALA A 251 24.18 45.54 0.41
CA ALA A 251 24.46 46.85 0.96
C ALA A 251 23.45 47.81 0.31
N ILE A 252 22.37 48.09 1.03
CA ILE A 252 21.50 49.19 0.69
C ILE A 252 22.28 50.43 1.01
N GLU A 253 22.89 51.07 -0.01
CA GLU A 253 23.40 52.42 0.07
C GLU A 253 22.24 53.34 0.49
N THR A 254 22.25 53.75 1.74
CA THR A 254 21.43 54.87 2.18
C THR A 254 22.02 56.15 1.56
N PRO A 255 21.22 56.92 0.77
CA PRO A 255 21.70 58.20 0.31
C PRO A 255 21.93 59.13 1.48
N ALA A 256 23.15 59.71 1.56
CA ALA A 256 23.48 60.73 2.52
C ALA A 256 22.73 62.04 2.18
N GLU A 257 22.01 62.61 3.18
CA GLU A 257 21.61 63.97 3.19
C GLU A 257 22.76 64.91 3.61
#